data_ba4dfecc89bb2788f2983804bcfd4f72
#
_entry.id   ba4dfecc89bb2788f2983804bcfd4f72
#
_cell.length_a   1.000
_cell.length_b   1.000
_cell.length_c   1.000
_cell.angle_alpha   90.00
_cell.angle_beta   90.00
_cell.angle_gamma   90.00
#
_symmetry.space_group_name_H-M   'P 1'
#
loop_
_entity.id
_entity.type
_entity.pdbx_description
1 polymer ?
#
loop_
_entity_poly.entity_id
_entity_poly.type
_entity_poly.pdbx_seq_one_letter_code
_entity_poly.pdbx_strand_id
1 'polypeptide(L)'
;DPRTALVFGEALATSDLPGGVVNILSGKVGEMLPHLAKHYEIAALDLHDVEPKLAREVEDAAVDTVKRVRTRSLSVGEWFDHGATTSPRWIERFVEMKTIWHPSGS
;
A
#
# COMPACT_ATOMS: atom_id res chain seq x y z
N ASP A 1 -9.76 -13.44 4.00
CA ASP A 1 -9.14 -14.77 4.19
C ASP A 1 -7.61 -14.62 4.12
N PRO A 2 -6.86 -14.86 5.20
CA PRO A 2 -5.40 -14.67 5.21
C PRO A 2 -4.64 -15.74 4.41
N ARG A 3 -5.28 -16.82 4.00
CA ARG A 3 -4.62 -17.95 3.31
C ARG A 3 -3.94 -17.54 2.02
N THR A 4 -4.56 -16.69 1.22
CA THR A 4 -3.98 -16.18 -0.03
C THR A 4 -2.68 -15.40 0.23
N ALA A 5 -2.67 -14.57 1.26
CA ALA A 5 -1.48 -13.81 1.65
C ALA A 5 -0.36 -14.73 2.16
N LEU A 6 -0.71 -15.81 2.87
CA LEU A 6 0.28 -16.79 3.34
C LEU A 6 0.91 -17.58 2.19
N VAL A 7 0.13 -17.98 1.17
CA VAL A 7 0.66 -18.60 -0.04
C VAL A 7 1.62 -17.65 -0.78
N PHE A 8 1.28 -16.38 -0.86
CA PHE A 8 2.19 -15.36 -1.40
C PHE A 8 3.47 -15.25 -0.57
N GLY A 9 3.38 -15.38 0.76
CA GLY A 9 4.52 -15.42 1.67
C GLY A 9 5.49 -16.59 1.36
N GLU A 10 4.98 -17.75 1.00
CA GLU A 10 5.82 -18.89 0.57
C GLU A 10 6.60 -18.56 -0.72
N ALA A 11 5.94 -17.91 -1.68
CA ALA A 11 6.60 -17.47 -2.91
C ALA A 11 7.70 -16.43 -2.62
N LEU A 12 7.47 -15.50 -1.71
CA LEU A 12 8.48 -14.51 -1.29
C LEU A 12 9.67 -15.18 -0.61
N ALA A 13 9.43 -16.16 0.26
CA ALA A 13 10.48 -16.87 0.99
C ALA A 13 11.42 -17.70 0.09
N THR A 14 10.92 -18.13 -1.07
CA THR A 14 11.68 -18.94 -2.05
C THR A 14 12.20 -18.12 -3.23
N SER A 15 11.89 -16.84 -3.30
CA SER A 15 12.36 -15.92 -4.34
C SER A 15 13.75 -15.34 -4.00
N ASP A 16 14.31 -14.60 -4.95
CA ASP A 16 15.54 -13.81 -4.78
C ASP A 16 15.32 -12.46 -4.12
N LEU A 17 14.11 -12.18 -3.62
CA LEU A 17 13.79 -10.95 -2.92
C LEU A 17 14.52 -10.90 -1.57
N PRO A 18 15.26 -9.83 -1.26
CA PRO A 18 15.94 -9.73 0.02
C PRO A 18 14.98 -9.80 1.20
N GLY A 19 15.37 -10.50 2.26
CA GLY A 19 14.54 -10.61 3.47
C GLY A 19 14.21 -9.26 4.08
N GLY A 20 12.97 -9.08 4.54
CA GLY A 20 12.50 -7.85 5.18
C GLY A 20 11.96 -6.77 4.22
N VAL A 21 12.11 -6.93 2.89
CA VAL A 21 11.56 -5.98 1.90
C VAL A 21 10.03 -6.06 1.87
N VAL A 22 9.47 -7.26 1.95
CA VAL A 22 8.03 -7.48 2.07
C VAL A 22 7.74 -8.23 3.36
N ASN A 23 6.84 -7.68 4.17
CA ASN A 23 6.40 -8.27 5.43
C ASN A 23 4.89 -8.48 5.40
N ILE A 24 4.44 -9.69 5.69
CA ILE A 24 3.01 -10.04 5.71
C ILE A 24 2.55 -10.16 7.15
N LEU A 25 1.58 -9.36 7.51
CA LEU A 25 0.93 -9.39 8.81
C LEU A 25 -0.51 -9.89 8.65
N SER A 26 -0.90 -10.85 9.45
CA SER A 26 -2.27 -11.31 9.52
C SER A 26 -2.91 -10.89 10.84
N GLY A 27 -4.17 -10.45 10.79
CA GLY A 27 -4.87 -10.00 11.97
C GLY A 27 -6.15 -9.24 11.63
N LYS A 28 -6.74 -8.61 12.63
CA LYS A 28 -7.93 -7.78 12.45
C LYS A 28 -7.50 -6.39 11.95
N VAL A 29 -7.89 -6.06 10.73
CA VAL A 29 -7.54 -4.80 10.06
C VAL A 29 -7.93 -3.58 10.90
N GLY A 30 -9.14 -3.61 11.53
CA GLY A 30 -9.60 -2.51 12.37
C GLY A 30 -8.75 -2.27 13.63
N GLU A 31 -8.03 -3.29 14.11
CA GLU A 31 -7.11 -3.14 15.24
C GLU A 31 -5.73 -2.64 14.78
N MET A 32 -5.27 -3.06 13.63
CA MET A 32 -3.94 -2.71 13.11
C MET A 32 -3.87 -1.33 12.47
N LEU A 33 -4.86 -0.95 11.68
CA LEU A 33 -4.84 0.28 10.87
C LEU A 33 -4.62 1.56 11.66
N PRO A 34 -5.24 1.79 12.83
CA PRO A 34 -5.00 2.99 13.61
C PRO A 34 -3.54 3.16 14.06
N HIS A 35 -2.85 2.05 14.33
CA HIS A 35 -1.43 2.06 14.68
C HIS A 35 -0.56 2.38 13.47
N LEU A 36 -0.86 1.78 12.30
CA LEU A 36 -0.16 2.06 11.06
C LEU A 36 -0.35 3.51 10.60
N ALA A 37 -1.56 4.05 10.75
CA ALA A 37 -1.86 5.44 10.40
C ALA A 37 -1.04 6.45 11.20
N LYS A 38 -0.77 6.17 12.47
CA LYS A 38 -0.01 7.05 13.36
C LYS A 38 1.51 6.81 13.34
N HIS A 39 1.97 5.77 12.67
CA HIS A 39 3.39 5.41 12.68
C HIS A 39 4.20 6.28 11.72
N TYR A 40 5.16 7.04 12.22
CA TYR A 40 5.95 8.01 11.44
C TYR A 40 6.78 7.40 10.31
N GLU A 41 7.27 6.16 10.49
CA GLU A 41 8.10 5.47 9.49
C GLU A 41 7.30 4.93 8.30
N ILE A 42 5.97 4.94 8.37
CA ILE A 42 5.10 4.53 7.27
C ILE A 42 4.79 5.74 6.41
N ALA A 43 5.28 5.78 5.19
CA ALA A 43 5.13 6.91 4.27
C ALA A 43 3.79 6.92 3.52
N ALA A 44 3.19 5.76 3.29
CA ALA A 44 1.95 5.65 2.54
C ALA A 44 1.10 4.44 2.97
N LEU A 45 -0.20 4.54 2.77
CA LEU A 45 -1.18 3.46 3.00
C LEU A 45 -2.06 3.30 1.77
N ASP A 46 -2.19 2.07 1.30
CA ASP A 46 -3.11 1.69 0.23
C ASP A 46 -4.19 0.78 0.83
N LEU A 47 -5.40 1.31 0.98
CA LEU A 47 -6.51 0.66 1.66
C LEU A 47 -7.45 0.04 0.63
N HIS A 48 -7.60 -1.28 0.70
CA HIS A 48 -8.49 -2.04 -0.16
C HIS A 48 -9.68 -2.57 0.63
N ASP A 49 -10.89 -2.29 0.15
CA ASP A 49 -12.15 -2.80 0.69
C ASP A 49 -12.32 -2.58 2.21
N VAL A 50 -11.76 -1.49 2.70
CA VAL A 50 -11.89 -1.07 4.10
C VAL A 50 -13.22 -0.36 4.30
N GLU A 51 -13.87 -0.62 5.42
CA GLU A 51 -15.13 0.06 5.78
C GLU A 51 -14.96 1.60 5.71
N PRO A 52 -15.89 2.33 5.09
CA PRO A 52 -15.75 3.79 4.88
C PRO A 52 -15.50 4.60 6.15
N LYS A 53 -16.08 4.17 7.26
CA LYS A 53 -15.87 4.83 8.57
C LYS A 53 -14.41 4.69 9.01
N LEU A 54 -13.88 3.47 8.96
CA LEU A 54 -12.49 3.18 9.32
C LEU A 54 -11.50 3.86 8.37
N ALA A 55 -11.81 3.91 7.07
CA ALA A 55 -10.99 4.61 6.09
C ALA A 55 -10.84 6.10 6.43
N ARG A 56 -11.93 6.78 6.79
CA ARG A 56 -11.90 8.19 7.22
C ARG A 56 -11.09 8.39 8.50
N GLU A 57 -11.27 7.52 9.49
CA GLU A 57 -10.48 7.57 10.73
C GLU A 57 -8.98 7.45 10.46
N VAL A 58 -8.60 6.60 9.50
CA VAL A 58 -7.21 6.43 9.06
C VAL A 58 -6.71 7.67 8.30
N GLU A 59 -7.51 8.23 7.41
CA GLU A 59 -7.19 9.46 6.68
C GLU A 59 -6.95 10.62 7.65
N ASP A 60 -7.85 10.83 8.61
CA ASP A 60 -7.72 11.87 9.63
C ASP A 60 -6.43 11.68 10.47
N ALA A 61 -6.17 10.45 10.91
CA ALA A 61 -4.97 10.15 11.69
C ALA A 61 -3.67 10.28 10.88
N ALA A 62 -3.73 10.10 9.57
CA ALA A 62 -2.58 10.22 8.67
C ALA A 62 -2.18 11.67 8.37
N VAL A 63 -3.08 12.64 8.59
CA VAL A 63 -2.79 14.07 8.38
C VAL A 63 -1.61 14.51 9.25
N ASP A 64 -1.57 14.11 10.51
CA ASP A 64 -0.52 14.50 11.46
C ASP A 64 0.87 13.98 11.07
N THR A 65 0.92 12.93 10.26
CA THR A 65 2.16 12.27 9.84
C THR A 65 2.49 12.48 8.35
N VAL A 66 1.69 13.32 7.67
CA VAL A 66 1.86 13.67 6.23
C VAL A 66 1.93 12.43 5.33
N LYS A 67 1.18 11.38 5.67
CA LYS A 67 1.12 10.14 4.88
C LYS A 67 0.25 10.30 3.64
N ARG A 68 0.61 9.57 2.61
CA ARG A 68 -0.27 9.36 1.45
C ARG A 68 -1.24 8.22 1.75
N VAL A 69 -2.51 8.52 1.83
CA VAL A 69 -3.56 7.51 1.98
C VAL A 69 -4.35 7.44 0.68
N ARG A 70 -4.55 6.23 0.19
CA ARG A 70 -5.42 5.94 -0.94
C ARG A 70 -6.38 4.84 -0.56
N THR A 71 -7.63 5.06 -0.85
CA THR A 71 -8.71 4.10 -0.60
C THR A 71 -9.29 3.64 -1.92
N ARG A 72 -9.53 2.36 -2.05
CA ARG A 72 -10.18 1.76 -3.21
C ARG A 72 -11.01 0.55 -2.82
N SER A 73 -12.04 0.33 -3.61
CA SER A 73 -12.85 -0.88 -3.55
C SER A 73 -12.93 -1.48 -4.94
N LEU A 74 -12.73 -2.77 -5.03
CA LEU A 74 -12.82 -3.55 -6.24
C LEU A 74 -13.85 -4.65 -6.05
N SER A 75 -14.78 -4.78 -6.99
CA SER A 75 -15.65 -5.94 -7.05
C SER A 75 -14.86 -7.22 -7.31
N VAL A 76 -15.45 -8.37 -6.99
CA VAL A 76 -14.81 -9.67 -7.24
C VAL A 76 -14.42 -9.84 -8.71
N GLY A 77 -15.26 -9.35 -9.64
CA GLY A 77 -14.96 -9.40 -11.08
C GLY A 77 -13.73 -8.54 -11.45
N GLU A 78 -13.62 -7.35 -10.90
CA GLU A 78 -12.49 -6.46 -11.15
C GLU A 78 -11.18 -7.00 -10.59
N TRP A 79 -11.20 -7.76 -9.48
CA TRP A 79 -10.01 -8.43 -8.98
C TRP A 79 -9.40 -9.45 -9.96
N PHE A 80 -10.23 -10.06 -10.81
CA PHE A 80 -9.80 -10.98 -11.86
C PHE A 80 -9.59 -10.32 -13.22
N ASP A 81 -9.86 -9.02 -13.34
CA ASP A 81 -9.56 -8.25 -14.54
C ASP A 81 -8.10 -7.76 -14.48
N HIS A 82 -7.25 -8.35 -15.33
CA HIS A 82 -5.84 -7.96 -15.42
C HIS A 82 -5.66 -6.50 -15.82
N GLY A 83 -6.52 -5.95 -16.67
CA GLY A 83 -6.47 -4.52 -17.06
C GLY A 83 -6.71 -3.59 -15.88
N ALA A 84 -7.63 -3.97 -14.98
CA ALA A 84 -7.94 -3.18 -13.79
C ALA A 84 -6.86 -3.32 -12.70
N THR A 85 -6.30 -4.52 -12.52
CA THR A 85 -5.44 -4.83 -11.37
C THR A 85 -3.95 -4.63 -11.63
N THR A 86 -3.47 -4.70 -12.87
CA THR A 86 -2.04 -4.61 -13.20
C THR A 86 -1.63 -3.27 -13.81
N SER A 87 -2.50 -2.27 -13.78
CA SER A 87 -2.20 -0.95 -14.34
C SER A 87 -1.09 -0.24 -13.56
N PRO A 88 -0.07 0.32 -14.22
CA PRO A 88 0.99 1.11 -13.56
C PRO A 88 0.46 2.36 -12.85
N ARG A 89 -0.77 2.80 -13.15
CA ARG A 89 -1.44 3.90 -12.43
C ARG A 89 -1.60 3.64 -10.93
N TRP A 90 -1.58 2.39 -10.51
CA TRP A 90 -1.60 2.05 -9.09
C TRP A 90 -0.32 2.46 -8.38
N ILE A 91 0.82 2.35 -9.06
CA ILE A 91 2.14 2.71 -8.54
C ILE A 91 2.35 4.22 -8.59
N GLU A 92 1.88 4.91 -9.64
CA GLU A 92 2.04 6.35 -9.85
C GLU A 92 1.56 7.19 -8.64
N ARG A 93 0.58 6.71 -7.91
CA ARG A 93 0.03 7.40 -6.72
C ARG A 93 0.98 7.46 -5.54
N PHE A 94 2.02 6.63 -5.55
CA PHE A 94 2.99 6.47 -4.46
C PHE A 94 4.41 6.87 -4.84
N VAL A 95 4.64 7.25 -6.10
CA VAL A 95 5.94 7.72 -6.57
C VAL A 95 5.96 9.25 -6.72
N GLU A 96 7.14 9.82 -6.64
CA GLU A 96 7.39 11.23 -6.92
C GLU A 96 8.29 11.37 -8.12
N MET A 97 7.90 12.22 -9.07
CA MET A 97 8.75 12.62 -10.16
C MET A 97 9.69 13.73 -9.69
N LYS A 98 10.98 13.44 -9.65
CA LYS A 98 12.00 14.45 -9.36
C LYS A 98 12.63 14.93 -10.67
N THR A 99 12.57 16.23 -10.91
CA THR A 99 13.33 16.85 -11.99
C THR A 99 14.68 17.27 -11.44
N ILE A 100 15.74 16.69 -11.97
CA ILE A 100 17.11 17.08 -11.65
C ILE A 100 17.63 17.93 -12.81
N TRP A 101 17.96 19.18 -12.52
CA TRP A 101 18.60 20.06 -13.47
C TRP A 101 20.09 20.13 -13.15
N HIS A 102 20.92 19.64 -14.08
CA HIS A 102 22.36 19.80 -14.03
C HIS A 102 22.76 20.89 -15.03
N PRO A 103 23.29 22.04 -14.58
CA PRO A 103 23.95 22.96 -15.54
C PRO A 103 25.11 22.21 -16.18
N SER A 104 25.04 21.98 -17.49
CA SER A 104 26.21 21.55 -18.24
C SER A 104 27.18 22.73 -18.24
N GLY A 105 28.17 22.69 -17.36
CA GLY A 105 29.27 23.63 -17.40
C GLY A 105 30.01 23.50 -18.75
N SER A 106 30.08 24.56 -19.47
CA SER A 106 30.96 24.72 -20.62
C SER A 106 32.43 24.64 -20.20
#